data_dc5b6e7e628c8e7e47d763e26488c575
#
_entry.id   dc5b6e7e628c8e7e47d763e26488c575
#
_cell.length_a   1.000
_cell.length_b   1.000
_cell.length_c   1.000
_cell.angle_alpha   90.00
_cell.angle_beta   90.00
_cell.angle_gamma   90.00
#
_symmetry.space_group_name_H-M   'P 1'
#
loop_
_entity.id
_entity.type
_entity.pdbx_description
1 polymer ?
#
loop_
_entity_poly.entity_id
_entity_poly.type
_entity_poly.pdbx_seq_one_letter_code
_entity_poly.pdbx_strand_id
1 'polypeptide(L)'
;NPDALIIGEFWRNSEAWLQGDQYDGVMNYGVQRAAVEYFAKSAVAPQRFQELLTENLMRYSDAANDSMLNLLDSHDTARFLTVSGGNTARLKNAAAFLFTFVGMPCTYYGTEIGMTGENDPDCRKAFDWEESHWNTDLRTHYQKLMRLRKTRKALQEGTVRFRSQGDLLVMERQLQ
;
A
#
# COMPACT_ATOMS: atom_id res chain seq x y z
N ASN A 1 24.39 12.92 -3.99
CA ASN A 1 24.64 11.52 -3.64
C ASN A 1 24.06 10.62 -4.74
N PRO A 2 24.90 9.95 -5.56
CA PRO A 2 24.42 9.12 -6.68
C PRO A 2 23.66 7.87 -6.23
N ASP A 3 23.78 7.47 -4.96
CA ASP A 3 23.11 6.29 -4.40
C ASP A 3 21.81 6.65 -3.66
N ALA A 4 21.35 7.90 -3.74
CA ALA A 4 20.13 8.33 -3.09
C ALA A 4 18.92 7.85 -3.89
N LEU A 5 17.98 7.16 -3.23
CA LEU A 5 16.67 6.85 -3.79
C LEU A 5 15.82 8.13 -3.84
N ILE A 6 15.28 8.46 -5.01
CA ILE A 6 14.48 9.66 -5.23
C ILE A 6 13.03 9.25 -5.51
N ILE A 7 12.12 9.62 -4.60
CA ILE A 7 10.69 9.33 -4.72
C ILE A 7 9.92 10.62 -5.01
N GLY A 8 9.20 10.63 -6.13
CA GLY A 8 8.33 11.74 -6.50
C GLY A 8 6.94 11.64 -5.86
N GLU A 9 6.28 12.77 -5.69
CA GLU A 9 4.88 12.83 -5.27
C GLU A 9 4.01 13.29 -6.42
N PHE A 10 3.30 12.33 -7.05
CA PHE A 10 2.41 12.58 -8.18
C PHE A 10 1.09 11.83 -8.00
N TRP A 11 -0.01 12.55 -8.23
CA TRP A 11 -1.37 12.00 -8.13
C TRP A 11 -1.85 11.26 -9.35
N ARG A 12 -1.18 11.43 -10.47
CA ARG A 12 -1.56 10.89 -11.78
C ARG A 12 -0.48 9.97 -12.34
N ASN A 13 -0.64 9.59 -13.59
CA ASN A 13 0.35 8.84 -14.34
C ASN A 13 1.73 9.54 -14.32
N SER A 14 2.75 8.80 -13.97
CA SER A 14 4.12 9.31 -13.75
C SER A 14 5.12 8.75 -14.76
N GLU A 15 4.69 8.15 -15.87
CA GLU A 15 5.57 7.51 -16.87
C GLU A 15 6.69 8.45 -17.34
N ALA A 16 6.36 9.73 -17.60
CA ALA A 16 7.33 10.70 -18.08
C ALA A 16 8.48 10.96 -17.10
N TRP A 17 8.27 10.68 -15.82
CA TRP A 17 9.19 10.96 -14.72
C TRP A 17 10.01 9.74 -14.29
N LEU A 18 9.64 8.54 -14.77
CA LEU A 18 10.22 7.24 -14.37
C LEU A 18 10.98 6.58 -15.53
N GLN A 19 11.63 7.39 -16.36
CA GLN A 19 12.43 6.92 -17.49
C GLN A 19 13.89 6.59 -17.10
N GLY A 20 14.23 6.71 -15.81
CA GLY A 20 15.59 6.42 -15.28
C GLY A 20 16.50 7.63 -15.19
N ASP A 21 16.00 8.84 -15.46
CA ASP A 21 16.76 10.07 -15.48
C ASP A 21 16.30 11.11 -14.43
N GLN A 22 15.18 10.87 -13.72
CA GLN A 22 14.62 11.82 -12.76
C GLN A 22 14.28 11.18 -11.41
N TYR A 23 13.26 10.33 -11.35
CA TYR A 23 12.83 9.64 -10.13
C TYR A 23 13.02 8.13 -10.28
N ASP A 24 13.35 7.47 -9.17
CA ASP A 24 13.41 6.01 -9.09
C ASP A 24 12.02 5.41 -8.94
N GLY A 25 11.16 6.08 -8.18
CA GLY A 25 9.77 5.70 -7.93
C GLY A 25 8.91 6.90 -7.58
N VAL A 26 7.64 6.66 -7.36
CA VAL A 26 6.68 7.67 -6.89
C VAL A 26 5.79 7.11 -5.78
N MET A 27 5.12 8.00 -5.03
CA MET A 27 4.00 7.61 -4.18
C MET A 27 2.90 7.01 -5.05
N ASN A 28 2.62 5.71 -4.87
CA ASN A 28 1.77 4.95 -5.78
C ASN A 28 0.27 5.16 -5.48
N TYR A 29 -0.21 6.35 -5.73
CA TYR A 29 -1.63 6.68 -5.56
C TYR A 29 -2.56 5.90 -6.51
N GLY A 30 -2.02 5.31 -7.59
CA GLY A 30 -2.77 4.39 -8.46
C GLY A 30 -3.20 3.13 -7.72
N VAL A 31 -2.24 2.47 -7.07
CA VAL A 31 -2.49 1.28 -6.23
C VAL A 31 -3.26 1.65 -4.97
N GLN A 32 -2.97 2.80 -4.35
CA GLN A 32 -3.71 3.31 -3.18
C GLN A 32 -5.20 3.42 -3.47
N ARG A 33 -5.59 4.08 -4.56
CA ARG A 33 -7.02 4.22 -4.94
C ARG A 33 -7.66 2.86 -5.18
N ALA A 34 -7.00 1.96 -5.90
CA ALA A 34 -7.51 0.61 -6.15
C ALA A 34 -7.72 -0.16 -4.84
N ALA A 35 -6.76 -0.08 -3.90
CA ALA A 35 -6.85 -0.73 -2.60
C ALA A 35 -7.97 -0.15 -1.73
N VAL A 36 -8.18 1.16 -1.75
CA VAL A 36 -9.29 1.82 -1.04
C VAL A 36 -10.64 1.37 -1.60
N GLU A 37 -10.81 1.36 -2.92
CA GLU A 37 -12.07 0.92 -3.55
C GLU A 37 -12.37 -0.55 -3.25
N TYR A 38 -11.36 -1.40 -3.26
CA TYR A 38 -11.54 -2.83 -3.00
C TYR A 38 -11.70 -3.16 -1.51
N PHE A 39 -10.72 -2.79 -0.68
CA PHE A 39 -10.70 -3.21 0.72
C PHE A 39 -11.55 -2.31 1.62
N ALA A 40 -11.48 -0.97 1.47
CA ALA A 40 -12.19 -0.07 2.38
C ALA A 40 -13.67 0.06 2.02
N LYS A 41 -13.98 0.27 0.75
CA LYS A 41 -15.33 0.56 0.28
C LYS A 41 -16.09 -0.67 -0.22
N SER A 42 -15.40 -1.76 -0.59
CA SER A 42 -15.97 -2.93 -1.30
C SER A 42 -16.74 -2.52 -2.57
N ALA A 43 -16.25 -1.51 -3.27
CA ALA A 43 -16.91 -0.92 -4.44
C ALA A 43 -16.55 -1.62 -5.74
N VAL A 44 -15.51 -2.45 -5.75
CA VAL A 44 -15.05 -3.20 -6.93
C VAL A 44 -14.91 -4.69 -6.61
N ALA A 45 -15.20 -5.53 -7.60
CA ALA A 45 -15.01 -6.97 -7.50
C ALA A 45 -13.53 -7.36 -7.54
N PRO A 46 -13.15 -8.57 -7.04
CA PRO A 46 -11.77 -9.05 -7.06
C PRO A 46 -11.13 -9.03 -8.44
N GLN A 47 -11.88 -9.40 -9.48
CA GLN A 47 -11.41 -9.36 -10.87
C GLN A 47 -11.05 -7.93 -11.31
N ARG A 48 -11.91 -6.94 -11.01
CA ARG A 48 -11.62 -5.55 -11.37
C ARG A 48 -10.42 -5.00 -10.60
N PHE A 49 -10.27 -5.36 -9.34
CA PHE A 49 -9.09 -5.02 -8.56
C PHE A 49 -7.81 -5.63 -9.17
N GLN A 50 -7.85 -6.91 -9.55
CA GLN A 50 -6.74 -7.56 -10.27
C GLN A 50 -6.37 -6.80 -11.56
N GLU A 51 -7.35 -6.41 -12.38
CA GLU A 51 -7.14 -5.63 -13.60
C GLU A 51 -6.42 -4.31 -13.30
N LEU A 52 -6.91 -3.54 -12.31
CA LEU A 52 -6.31 -2.26 -11.89
C LEU A 52 -4.85 -2.41 -11.43
N LEU A 53 -4.55 -3.48 -10.69
CA LEU A 53 -3.17 -3.78 -10.27
C LEU A 53 -2.29 -4.14 -11.47
N THR A 54 -2.81 -4.96 -12.39
CA THR A 54 -2.09 -5.35 -13.61
C THR A 54 -1.85 -4.14 -14.51
N GLU A 55 -2.86 -3.31 -14.73
CA GLU A 55 -2.74 -2.05 -15.49
C GLU A 55 -1.64 -1.13 -14.88
N ASN A 56 -1.57 -1.05 -13.54
CA ASN A 56 -0.56 -0.25 -12.85
C ASN A 56 0.85 -0.83 -13.05
N LEU A 57 1.03 -2.14 -12.89
CA LEU A 57 2.32 -2.81 -13.06
C LEU A 57 2.82 -2.76 -14.51
N MET A 58 1.93 -2.94 -15.48
CA MET A 58 2.29 -2.91 -16.90
C MET A 58 2.62 -1.50 -17.41
N ARG A 59 2.30 -0.48 -16.66
CA ARG A 59 2.54 0.93 -17.02
C ARG A 59 4.01 1.32 -16.87
N TYR A 60 4.71 0.72 -15.92
CA TYR A 60 6.06 1.11 -15.54
C TYR A 60 7.04 -0.05 -15.74
N SER A 61 8.33 0.27 -15.84
CA SER A 61 9.39 -0.74 -15.86
C SER A 61 9.43 -1.51 -14.53
N ASP A 62 10.01 -2.71 -14.53
CA ASP A 62 10.17 -3.50 -13.30
C ASP A 62 10.98 -2.74 -12.24
N ALA A 63 12.05 -2.05 -12.65
CA ALA A 63 12.86 -1.24 -11.74
C ALA A 63 12.06 -0.10 -11.07
N ALA A 64 11.20 0.58 -11.84
CA ALA A 64 10.30 1.60 -11.29
C ALA A 64 9.23 0.97 -10.38
N ASN A 65 8.65 -0.17 -10.75
CA ASN A 65 7.68 -0.89 -9.93
C ASN A 65 8.28 -1.33 -8.59
N ASP A 66 9.54 -1.79 -8.57
CA ASP A 66 10.25 -2.19 -7.36
C ASP A 66 10.55 -1.00 -6.43
N SER A 67 10.66 0.20 -7.01
CA SER A 67 10.93 1.45 -6.29
C SER A 67 9.67 2.25 -5.93
N MET A 68 8.46 1.79 -6.31
CA MET A 68 7.21 2.46 -5.94
C MET A 68 6.98 2.49 -4.44
N LEU A 69 6.67 3.66 -3.89
CA LEU A 69 6.25 3.82 -2.50
C LEU A 69 4.75 3.54 -2.40
N ASN A 70 4.38 2.32 -2.04
CA ASN A 70 2.98 1.91 -1.89
C ASN A 70 2.43 2.30 -0.53
N LEU A 71 1.20 2.81 -0.50
CA LEU A 71 0.55 3.33 0.70
C LEU A 71 -0.94 3.00 0.69
N LEU A 72 -1.58 3.04 1.84
CA LEU A 72 -3.03 2.93 1.99
C LEU A 72 -3.67 4.29 2.27
N ASP A 73 -2.97 5.13 2.99
CA ASP A 73 -3.32 6.50 3.37
C ASP A 73 -2.07 7.36 3.49
N SER A 74 -2.26 8.68 3.54
CA SER A 74 -1.18 9.65 3.63
C SER A 74 -1.63 10.92 4.34
N HIS A 75 -0.74 11.90 4.43
CA HIS A 75 -1.03 13.25 4.93
C HIS A 75 -2.02 14.04 4.05
N ASP A 76 -2.29 13.60 2.82
CA ASP A 76 -3.19 14.25 1.87
C ASP A 76 -4.49 13.48 1.62
N THR A 77 -4.70 12.38 2.33
CA THR A 77 -5.91 11.56 2.19
C THR A 77 -6.56 11.29 3.54
N ALA A 78 -7.86 11.02 3.56
CA ALA A 78 -8.50 10.47 4.74
C ALA A 78 -7.81 9.16 5.17
N ARG A 79 -7.75 8.91 6.47
CA ARG A 79 -7.19 7.69 7.03
C ARG A 79 -7.96 6.47 6.53
N PHE A 80 -7.25 5.40 6.17
CA PHE A 80 -7.88 4.19 5.64
C PHE A 80 -8.95 3.62 6.57
N LEU A 81 -8.67 3.61 7.88
CA LEU A 81 -9.61 3.11 8.88
C LEU A 81 -10.91 3.94 8.91
N THR A 82 -10.81 5.27 8.73
CA THR A 82 -11.99 6.15 8.60
C THR A 82 -12.80 5.79 7.36
N VAL A 83 -12.15 5.69 6.20
CA VAL A 83 -12.82 5.33 4.93
C VAL A 83 -13.50 3.96 5.00
N SER A 84 -12.94 3.02 5.76
CA SER A 84 -13.53 1.69 5.96
C SER A 84 -14.63 1.65 7.02
N GLY A 85 -15.05 2.79 7.57
CA GLY A 85 -16.05 2.88 8.64
C GLY A 85 -15.59 2.27 9.96
N GLY A 86 -14.31 2.37 10.29
CA GLY A 86 -13.72 1.79 11.51
C GLY A 86 -13.49 0.28 11.44
N ASN A 87 -13.60 -0.33 10.26
CA ASN A 87 -13.48 -1.78 10.11
C ASN A 87 -12.01 -2.22 10.09
N THR A 88 -11.51 -2.65 11.25
CA THR A 88 -10.12 -3.11 11.42
C THR A 88 -9.78 -4.38 10.63
N ALA A 89 -10.76 -5.26 10.36
CA ALA A 89 -10.52 -6.45 9.55
C ALA A 89 -10.21 -6.07 8.08
N ARG A 90 -10.89 -5.07 7.55
CA ARG A 90 -10.60 -4.51 6.22
C ARG A 90 -9.21 -3.90 6.17
N LEU A 91 -8.83 -3.12 7.18
CA LEU A 91 -7.48 -2.55 7.28
C LEU A 91 -6.42 -3.65 7.38
N LYS A 92 -6.64 -4.72 8.14
CA LYS A 92 -5.71 -5.86 8.21
C LYS A 92 -5.50 -6.54 6.86
N ASN A 93 -6.59 -6.74 6.09
CA ASN A 93 -6.49 -7.33 4.76
C ASN A 93 -5.74 -6.39 3.79
N ALA A 94 -6.02 -5.10 3.84
CA ALA A 94 -5.31 -4.10 3.03
C ALA A 94 -3.83 -4.01 3.42
N ALA A 95 -3.50 -4.08 4.71
CA ALA A 95 -2.11 -4.12 5.17
C ALA A 95 -1.40 -5.40 4.69
N ALA A 96 -2.07 -6.56 4.75
CA ALA A 96 -1.50 -7.81 4.22
C ALA A 96 -1.18 -7.67 2.73
N PHE A 97 -2.10 -7.09 1.94
CA PHE A 97 -1.86 -6.76 0.54
C PHE A 97 -0.64 -5.82 0.40
N LEU A 98 -0.63 -4.69 1.10
CA LEU A 98 0.43 -3.68 1.04
C LEU A 98 1.82 -4.28 1.27
N PHE A 99 1.99 -5.10 2.31
CA PHE A 99 3.27 -5.69 2.69
C PHE A 99 3.70 -6.87 1.81
N THR A 100 2.80 -7.42 0.99
CA THR A 100 3.09 -8.54 0.09
C THR A 100 3.13 -8.13 -1.39
N PHE A 101 2.69 -6.92 -1.72
CA PHE A 101 2.74 -6.38 -3.08
C PHE A 101 4.17 -6.01 -3.52
N VAL A 102 4.37 -5.78 -4.82
CA VAL A 102 5.64 -5.31 -5.42
C VAL A 102 5.92 -3.87 -4.99
N GLY A 103 7.18 -3.50 -4.84
CA GLY A 103 7.58 -2.15 -4.43
C GLY A 103 7.73 -2.02 -2.90
N MET A 104 7.84 -0.82 -2.40
CA MET A 104 8.13 -0.51 -1.00
C MET A 104 6.84 -0.20 -0.23
N PRO A 105 6.46 -0.97 0.80
CA PRO A 105 5.31 -0.64 1.64
C PRO A 105 5.62 0.56 2.54
N CYS A 106 4.74 1.56 2.52
CA CYS A 106 4.78 2.71 3.40
C CYS A 106 3.57 2.70 4.32
N THR A 107 3.80 2.80 5.61
CA THR A 107 2.76 2.97 6.62
C THR A 107 2.75 4.42 7.07
N TYR A 108 1.63 5.13 6.87
CA TYR A 108 1.45 6.45 7.42
C TYR A 108 1.33 6.35 8.94
N TYR A 109 2.00 7.25 9.67
CA TYR A 109 2.09 7.17 11.14
C TYR A 109 0.71 7.03 11.79
N GLY A 110 0.59 6.13 12.76
CA GLY A 110 -0.63 5.90 13.52
C GLY A 110 -1.65 4.99 12.84
N THR A 111 -1.51 4.67 11.55
CA THR A 111 -2.38 3.70 10.88
C THR A 111 -2.24 2.32 11.50
N GLU A 112 -1.03 1.96 11.93
CA GLU A 112 -0.70 0.70 12.58
C GLU A 112 -1.28 0.53 14.00
N ILE A 113 -1.68 1.63 14.62
CA ILE A 113 -2.35 1.63 15.94
C ILE A 113 -3.84 1.96 15.88
N GLY A 114 -4.36 2.18 14.67
CA GLY A 114 -5.78 2.41 14.43
C GLY A 114 -6.23 3.87 14.53
N MET A 115 -5.33 4.82 14.30
CA MET A 115 -5.73 6.24 14.21
C MET A 115 -6.71 6.46 13.07
N THR A 116 -7.70 7.33 13.32
CA THR A 116 -8.70 7.77 12.36
C THR A 116 -8.52 9.26 12.03
N GLY A 117 -9.02 9.70 10.90
CA GLY A 117 -9.03 11.10 10.47
C GLY A 117 -9.66 11.23 9.10
N GLU A 118 -10.49 12.26 8.94
CA GLU A 118 -11.04 12.69 7.66
C GLU A 118 -9.93 13.35 6.80
N ASN A 119 -10.29 13.99 5.72
CA ASN A 119 -9.33 14.74 4.89
C ASN A 119 -8.58 15.82 5.71
N ASP A 120 -7.51 16.37 5.10
CA ASP A 120 -6.72 17.44 5.70
C ASP A 120 -7.63 18.57 6.26
N PRO A 121 -7.37 19.06 7.48
CA PRO A 121 -6.23 18.77 8.37
C PRO A 121 -6.43 17.55 9.32
N ASP A 122 -7.60 16.92 9.34
CA ASP A 122 -7.97 15.92 10.34
C ASP A 122 -7.12 14.63 10.24
N CYS A 123 -6.68 14.26 9.04
CA CYS A 123 -5.76 13.13 8.83
C CYS A 123 -4.36 13.36 9.45
N ARG A 124 -4.00 14.61 9.77
CA ARG A 124 -2.68 15.01 10.32
C ARG A 124 -2.68 15.22 11.83
N LYS A 125 -3.62 14.61 12.56
CA LYS A 125 -3.62 14.64 14.03
C LYS A 125 -2.27 14.23 14.59
N ALA A 126 -1.89 14.81 15.74
CA ALA A 126 -0.70 14.37 16.45
C ALA A 126 -0.76 12.86 16.77
N PHE A 127 0.40 12.20 16.74
CA PHE A 127 0.48 10.80 17.11
C PHE A 127 0.03 10.62 18.58
N ASP A 128 -0.82 9.65 18.80
CA ASP A 128 -1.30 9.32 20.15
C ASP A 128 -0.25 8.43 20.85
N TRP A 129 0.47 9.02 21.80
CA TRP A 129 1.52 8.34 22.56
C TRP A 129 1.00 7.56 23.78
N GLU A 130 -0.31 7.64 24.06
CA GLU A 130 -0.92 6.87 25.13
C GLU A 130 -1.22 5.44 24.68
N GLU A 131 -0.37 4.49 25.05
CA GLU A 131 -0.46 3.10 24.56
C GLU A 131 -1.78 2.41 24.92
N SER A 132 -2.47 2.85 25.97
CA SER A 132 -3.78 2.31 26.35
C SER A 132 -4.88 2.57 25.31
N HIS A 133 -4.68 3.57 24.42
CA HIS A 133 -5.59 3.88 23.33
C HIS A 133 -5.31 3.07 22.05
N TRP A 134 -4.18 2.39 21.97
CA TRP A 134 -3.75 1.70 20.77
C TRP A 134 -4.55 0.42 20.50
N ASN A 135 -4.88 0.19 19.24
CA ASN A 135 -5.34 -1.12 18.80
C ASN A 135 -4.13 -2.07 18.74
N THR A 136 -3.86 -2.75 19.86
CA THR A 136 -2.71 -3.65 20.01
C THR A 136 -2.76 -4.86 19.09
N ASP A 137 -3.96 -5.33 18.74
CA ASP A 137 -4.15 -6.43 17.80
C ASP A 137 -3.76 -6.00 16.37
N LEU A 138 -4.15 -4.79 15.96
CA LEU A 138 -3.73 -4.22 14.69
C LEU A 138 -2.21 -3.98 14.64
N ARG A 139 -1.64 -3.39 15.70
CA ARG A 139 -0.18 -3.19 15.82
C ARG A 139 0.58 -4.51 15.70
N THR A 140 0.12 -5.54 16.39
CA THR A 140 0.72 -6.88 16.30
C THR A 140 0.64 -7.45 14.89
N HIS A 141 -0.46 -7.21 14.18
CA HIS A 141 -0.62 -7.62 12.79
C HIS A 141 0.41 -6.93 11.87
N TYR A 142 0.59 -5.62 11.98
CA TYR A 142 1.61 -4.87 11.24
C TYR A 142 3.02 -5.37 11.52
N GLN A 143 3.36 -5.62 12.79
CA GLN A 143 4.67 -6.17 13.17
C GLN A 143 4.94 -7.55 12.53
N LYS A 144 3.92 -8.42 12.47
CA LYS A 144 4.02 -9.72 11.79
C LYS A 144 4.26 -9.55 10.29
N LEU A 145 3.55 -8.64 9.64
CA LEU A 145 3.71 -8.36 8.21
C LEU A 145 5.08 -7.77 7.88
N MET A 146 5.58 -6.82 8.67
CA MET A 146 6.93 -6.27 8.54
C MET A 146 7.99 -7.37 8.66
N ARG A 147 7.87 -8.24 9.66
CA ARG A 147 8.77 -9.37 9.85
C ARG A 147 8.70 -10.36 8.69
N LEU A 148 7.47 -10.67 8.23
CA LEU A 148 7.26 -11.56 7.09
C LEU A 148 8.00 -11.03 5.85
N ARG A 149 7.78 -9.75 5.49
CA ARG A 149 8.44 -9.12 4.34
C ARG A 149 9.96 -9.11 4.49
N LYS A 150 10.47 -8.76 5.67
CA LYS A 150 11.92 -8.73 5.95
C LYS A 150 12.59 -10.08 5.82
N THR A 151 11.87 -11.18 6.09
CA THR A 151 12.44 -12.54 6.12
C THR A 151 12.16 -13.35 4.86
N ARG A 152 11.25 -12.92 3.99
CA ARG A 152 10.86 -13.66 2.78
C ARG A 152 11.36 -12.94 1.52
N LYS A 153 12.44 -13.46 0.93
CA LYS A 153 13.02 -12.92 -0.31
C LYS A 153 11.98 -12.82 -1.43
N ALA A 154 11.09 -13.80 -1.59
CA ALA A 154 10.05 -13.73 -2.59
C ALA A 154 9.16 -12.47 -2.49
N LEU A 155 8.96 -11.92 -1.29
CA LEU A 155 8.21 -10.67 -1.10
C LEU A 155 9.06 -9.43 -1.43
N GLN A 156 10.37 -9.53 -1.40
CA GLN A 156 11.29 -8.43 -1.69
C GLN A 156 11.63 -8.37 -3.18
N GLU A 157 11.99 -9.49 -3.78
CA GLU A 157 12.61 -9.59 -5.10
C GLU A 157 11.81 -10.45 -6.09
N GLY A 158 10.74 -11.13 -5.64
CA GLY A 158 10.00 -12.08 -6.47
C GLY A 158 9.03 -11.41 -7.43
N THR A 159 8.73 -12.11 -8.52
CA THR A 159 7.65 -11.73 -9.44
C THR A 159 6.28 -11.87 -8.78
N VAL A 160 5.28 -11.19 -9.33
CA VAL A 160 3.90 -11.25 -8.85
C VAL A 160 2.98 -11.83 -9.91
N ARG A 161 2.05 -12.68 -9.47
CA ARG A 161 0.92 -13.16 -10.29
C ARG A 161 -0.37 -13.02 -9.51
N PHE A 162 -1.45 -12.70 -10.23
CA PHE A 162 -2.78 -12.59 -9.67
C PHE A 162 -3.71 -13.63 -10.28
N ARG A 163 -4.62 -14.12 -9.46
CA ARG A 163 -5.77 -14.92 -9.89
C ARG A 163 -6.99 -14.52 -9.08
N SER A 164 -8.10 -14.26 -9.75
CA SER A 164 -9.40 -14.09 -9.10
C SER A 164 -10.17 -15.41 -9.18
N GLN A 165 -10.77 -15.82 -8.08
CA GLN A 165 -11.60 -17.02 -8.00
C GLN A 165 -12.81 -16.73 -7.11
N GLY A 166 -13.96 -16.53 -7.73
CA GLY A 166 -15.16 -16.07 -7.03
C GLY A 166 -14.87 -14.72 -6.34
N ASP A 167 -15.11 -14.66 -5.04
CA ASP A 167 -14.90 -13.45 -4.22
C ASP A 167 -13.48 -13.33 -3.67
N LEU A 168 -12.56 -14.18 -4.11
CA LEU A 168 -11.18 -14.18 -3.65
C LEU A 168 -10.23 -13.62 -4.71
N LEU A 169 -9.30 -12.79 -4.27
CA LEU A 169 -8.08 -12.45 -5.00
C LEU A 169 -6.92 -13.24 -4.40
N VAL A 170 -6.25 -14.02 -5.23
CA VAL A 170 -5.02 -14.73 -4.88
C VAL A 170 -3.85 -13.97 -5.49
N MET A 171 -2.92 -13.57 -4.65
CA MET A 171 -1.65 -12.96 -5.07
C MET A 171 -0.51 -13.90 -4.71
N GLU A 172 0.25 -14.30 -5.71
CA GLU A 172 1.39 -15.20 -5.58
C GLU A 172 2.68 -14.43 -5.84
N ARG A 173 3.68 -14.62 -4.97
CA ARG A 173 5.03 -14.06 -5.12
C ARG A 173 6.03 -15.20 -5.26
N GLN A 174 6.82 -15.19 -6.33
CA GLN A 174 7.74 -16.28 -6.67
C GLN A 174 9.13 -15.73 -7.01
N LEU A 175 10.17 -16.29 -6.41
CA LEU A 175 11.55 -16.09 -6.86
C LEU A 175 11.77 -16.79 -8.20
N GLN A 176 12.50 -16.14 -9.09
CA GLN A 176 12.97 -16.71 -10.34
C GLN A 176 14.17 -17.62 -10.09
#